data_cf5a0ec479b18e7f6dd9d77fcf73d32c
#
_entry.id   cf5a0ec479b18e7f6dd9d77fcf73d32c
#
_cell.length_a   1.000
_cell.length_b   1.000
_cell.length_c   1.000
_cell.angle_alpha   90.00
_cell.angle_beta   90.00
_cell.angle_gamma   90.00
#
_symmetry.space_group_name_H-M   'P 1'
#
loop_
_entity.id
_entity.type
_entity.pdbx_description
1 polymer ?
#
loop_
_entity_poly.entity_id
_entity_poly.type
_entity_poly.pdbx_seq_one_letter_code
_entity_poly.pdbx_strand_id
1 'polypeptide(L)'
;EMCIRDSRDVAHRRLVEEGRELPVDVRNNAIFHAGPIIRPLENDKFEMVSVGPTTSMRMEKFEYEFVQKSGVRVIIGKGGMKENTERACKEFGAIHCVFPAGNAVVAATEVEEIVRAEWRDLGMPETLWNCRVKEFGPLIVSIDTEGNNLFEERKVIYNKRKDEQYE
;
A
#
# COMPACT_ATOMS: atom_id res chain seq x y z
N GLU A 1 -12.51 -5.51 1.46
CA GLU A 1 -12.12 -4.84 0.21
C GLU A 1 -10.71 -4.28 0.30
N MET A 2 -10.08 -4.09 -0.82
CA MET A 2 -8.73 -3.52 -0.91
C MET A 2 -8.67 -2.55 -2.08
N CYS A 3 -8.11 -1.36 -1.85
CA CYS A 3 -7.79 -0.44 -2.92
C CYS A 3 -6.36 -0.65 -3.40
N ILE A 4 -6.20 -0.90 -4.70
CA ILE A 4 -4.91 -1.09 -5.35
C ILE A 4 -4.54 0.20 -6.07
N ARG A 5 -3.29 0.62 -5.90
CA ARG A 5 -2.79 1.85 -6.46
C ARG A 5 -1.29 1.83 -6.71
N ASP A 6 -0.87 2.35 -7.87
CA ASP A 6 0.54 2.42 -8.24
C ASP A 6 1.33 3.55 -7.55
N SER A 7 2.59 3.51 -7.81
CA SER A 7 3.78 4.10 -7.21
C SER A 7 3.94 5.61 -7.35
N ARG A 8 3.02 6.30 -7.97
CA ARG A 8 3.10 7.74 -8.08
C ARG A 8 2.12 8.37 -7.10
N ASP A 9 2.59 9.16 -6.21
CA ASP A 9 1.93 9.80 -5.07
C ASP A 9 0.66 10.63 -5.36
N VAL A 10 0.09 10.56 -6.58
CA VAL A 10 -0.98 11.45 -7.02
C VAL A 10 -2.27 11.33 -6.21
N ALA A 11 -2.77 10.12 -5.84
CA ALA A 11 -3.97 10.06 -5.02
C ALA A 11 -3.69 10.45 -3.56
N HIS A 12 -2.48 10.16 -3.02
CA HIS A 12 -2.07 10.72 -1.73
C HIS A 12 -2.02 12.25 -1.79
N ARG A 13 -1.44 12.81 -2.85
CA ARG A 13 -1.44 14.26 -3.09
C ARG A 13 -2.85 14.83 -3.23
N ARG A 14 -3.70 14.21 -4.03
CA ARG A 14 -5.09 14.65 -4.20
C ARG A 14 -5.84 14.72 -2.88
N LEU A 15 -5.68 13.71 -2.02
CA LEU A 15 -6.32 13.71 -0.72
C LEU A 15 -5.65 14.69 0.26
N VAL A 16 -4.31 14.68 0.33
CA VAL A 16 -3.56 15.38 1.37
C VAL A 16 -3.31 16.84 1.02
N GLU A 17 -2.76 17.12 -0.18
CA GLU A 17 -2.39 18.47 -0.61
C GLU A 17 -3.54 19.23 -1.29
N GLU A 18 -4.33 18.55 -2.15
CA GLU A 18 -5.42 19.18 -2.88
C GLU A 18 -6.75 19.14 -2.11
N GLY A 19 -6.81 18.39 -1.01
CA GLY A 19 -8.02 18.29 -0.17
C GLY A 19 -9.21 17.60 -0.85
N ARG A 20 -8.97 16.81 -1.91
CA ARG A 20 -10.03 16.08 -2.60
C ARG A 20 -10.43 14.86 -1.79
N GLU A 21 -11.71 14.64 -1.65
CA GLU A 21 -12.24 13.42 -1.04
C GLU A 21 -11.91 12.20 -1.91
N LEU A 22 -11.65 11.06 -1.27
CA LEU A 22 -11.52 9.80 -1.98
C LEU A 22 -12.87 9.41 -2.60
N PRO A 23 -12.89 8.95 -3.86
CA PRO A 23 -14.13 8.58 -4.54
C PRO A 23 -14.73 7.26 -4.02
N VAL A 24 -14.02 6.58 -3.14
CA VAL A 24 -14.42 5.33 -2.48
C VAL A 24 -14.16 5.41 -0.98
N ASP A 25 -15.04 4.83 -0.19
CA ASP A 25 -14.80 4.69 1.25
C ASP A 25 -13.83 3.54 1.52
N VAL A 26 -12.65 3.88 2.02
CA VAL A 26 -11.60 2.91 2.36
C VAL A 26 -11.44 2.71 3.87
N ARG A 27 -12.33 3.26 4.68
CA ARG A 27 -12.29 3.11 6.14
C ARG A 27 -12.32 1.65 6.54
N ASN A 28 -11.42 1.29 7.46
CA ASN A 28 -11.23 -0.07 7.95
C ASN A 28 -10.85 -1.11 6.87
N ASN A 29 -10.49 -0.65 5.68
CA ASN A 29 -10.03 -1.47 4.57
C ASN A 29 -8.50 -1.40 4.41
N ALA A 30 -8.00 -2.08 3.39
CA ALA A 30 -6.59 -2.07 3.01
C ALA A 30 -6.35 -1.16 1.80
N ILE A 31 -5.14 -0.56 1.76
CA ILE A 31 -4.57 0.04 0.56
C ILE A 31 -3.33 -0.74 0.14
N PHE A 32 -3.20 -1.01 -1.15
CA PHE A 32 -2.03 -1.68 -1.71
C PHE A 32 -1.26 -0.72 -2.62
N HIS A 33 -0.06 -0.35 -2.22
CA HIS A 33 0.88 0.39 -3.05
C HIS A 33 1.45 -0.54 -4.11
N ALA A 34 0.82 -0.58 -5.27
CA ALA A 34 1.11 -1.57 -6.30
C ALA A 34 0.87 -1.05 -7.72
N GLY A 35 1.65 -1.56 -8.66
CA GLY A 35 1.48 -1.33 -10.08
C GLY A 35 0.69 -2.45 -10.74
N PRO A 36 -0.60 -2.23 -11.07
CA PRO A 36 -1.40 -3.24 -11.74
C PRO A 36 -1.21 -3.23 -13.26
N ILE A 37 -1.35 -4.40 -13.86
CA ILE A 37 -1.61 -4.59 -15.29
C ILE A 37 -3.05 -5.06 -15.41
N ILE A 38 -3.87 -4.25 -16.05
CA ILE A 38 -5.31 -4.46 -16.17
C ILE A 38 -5.67 -4.73 -17.62
N ARG A 39 -6.50 -5.74 -17.86
CA ARG A 39 -7.11 -6.01 -19.15
C ARG A 39 -8.56 -5.50 -19.14
N PRO A 40 -8.92 -4.56 -20.02
CA PRO A 40 -10.32 -4.21 -20.23
C PRO A 40 -11.07 -5.39 -20.81
N LEU A 41 -12.28 -5.62 -20.33
CA LEU A 41 -13.24 -6.60 -20.83
C LEU A 41 -14.45 -5.87 -21.40
N GLU A 42 -15.40 -6.63 -21.93
CA GLU A 42 -16.68 -6.08 -22.38
C GLU A 42 -17.51 -5.55 -21.21
N ASN A 43 -18.45 -4.63 -21.50
CA ASN A 43 -19.36 -4.02 -20.51
C ASN A 43 -18.66 -3.29 -19.36
N ASP A 44 -17.56 -2.56 -19.65
CA ASP A 44 -16.78 -1.77 -18.68
C ASP A 44 -16.27 -2.59 -17.48
N LYS A 45 -16.06 -3.89 -17.70
CA LYS A 45 -15.42 -4.79 -16.75
C LYS A 45 -13.91 -4.81 -16.94
N PHE A 46 -13.23 -5.27 -15.92
CA PHE A 46 -11.75 -5.31 -15.89
C PHE A 46 -11.27 -6.61 -15.27
N GLU A 47 -10.14 -7.10 -15.78
CA GLU A 47 -9.43 -8.25 -15.24
C GLU A 47 -8.06 -7.84 -14.72
N MET A 48 -7.72 -8.27 -13.51
CA MET A 48 -6.39 -8.09 -12.94
C MET A 48 -5.45 -9.16 -13.52
N VAL A 49 -4.57 -8.76 -14.43
CA VAL A 49 -3.59 -9.68 -15.05
C VAL A 49 -2.37 -9.86 -14.15
N SER A 50 -1.94 -8.78 -13.52
CA SER A 50 -0.78 -8.75 -12.65
C SER A 50 -0.88 -7.56 -11.70
N VAL A 51 -0.45 -7.72 -10.45
CA VAL A 51 -0.38 -6.61 -9.49
C VAL A 51 0.81 -6.80 -8.55
N GLY A 52 1.86 -6.05 -8.77
CA GLY A 52 3.09 -6.13 -7.97
C GLY A 52 3.27 -4.94 -7.03
N PRO A 53 3.84 -5.16 -5.83
CA PRO A 53 4.05 -4.09 -4.87
C PRO A 53 5.06 -3.06 -5.38
N THR A 54 4.77 -1.79 -5.15
CA THR A 54 5.71 -0.69 -5.38
C THR A 54 6.36 -0.23 -4.08
N THR A 55 7.41 0.59 -4.19
CA THR A 55 8.15 1.12 -3.03
C THR A 55 7.30 2.07 -2.22
N SER A 56 6.90 1.65 -1.03
CA SER A 56 6.04 2.42 -0.11
C SER A 56 6.68 3.73 0.38
N MET A 57 8.00 3.76 0.52
CA MET A 57 8.75 4.95 0.98
C MET A 57 8.43 6.25 0.21
N ARG A 58 7.93 6.14 -1.02
CA ARG A 58 7.51 7.33 -1.81
C ARG A 58 6.32 8.04 -1.20
N MET A 59 5.45 7.32 -0.51
CA MET A 59 4.25 7.83 0.14
C MET A 59 4.50 8.30 1.58
N GLU A 60 5.67 8.00 2.16
CA GLU A 60 6.01 8.27 3.55
C GLU A 60 5.65 9.70 4.00
N LYS A 61 5.95 10.70 3.17
CA LYS A 61 5.67 12.11 3.50
C LYS A 61 4.18 12.45 3.62
N PHE A 62 3.31 11.62 3.04
CA PHE A 62 1.86 11.82 3.06
C PHE A 62 1.13 10.82 3.95
N GLU A 63 1.80 9.75 4.38
CA GLU A 63 1.14 8.57 4.94
C GLU A 63 0.38 8.88 6.22
N TYR A 64 0.92 9.75 7.07
CA TYR A 64 0.23 10.14 8.30
C TYR A 64 -1.14 10.78 8.03
N GLU A 65 -1.15 11.84 7.22
CA GLU A 65 -2.39 12.54 6.87
C GLU A 65 -3.31 11.67 6.01
N PHE A 66 -2.74 10.80 5.18
CA PHE A 66 -3.52 9.88 4.37
C PHE A 66 -4.30 8.89 5.25
N VAL A 67 -3.64 8.23 6.20
CA VAL A 67 -4.29 7.31 7.15
C VAL A 67 -5.33 8.04 8.00
N GLN A 68 -4.99 9.22 8.49
CA GLN A 68 -5.90 10.06 9.28
C GLN A 68 -7.19 10.38 8.52
N LYS A 69 -7.07 10.87 7.28
CA LYS A 69 -8.20 11.32 6.47
C LYS A 69 -9.01 10.17 5.87
N SER A 70 -8.33 9.12 5.42
CA SER A 70 -8.96 7.98 4.74
C SER A 70 -9.55 6.95 5.69
N GLY A 71 -8.98 6.84 6.91
CA GLY A 71 -9.36 5.82 7.88
C GLY A 71 -8.95 4.40 7.50
N VAL A 72 -8.03 4.23 6.54
CA VAL A 72 -7.45 2.93 6.18
C VAL A 72 -6.75 2.31 7.39
N ARG A 73 -6.74 0.97 7.49
CA ARG A 73 -6.14 0.24 8.61
C ARG A 73 -5.00 -0.69 8.21
N VAL A 74 -4.93 -1.06 6.96
CA VAL A 74 -3.85 -1.93 6.45
C VAL A 74 -3.21 -1.26 5.25
N ILE A 75 -1.93 -0.98 5.35
CA ILE A 75 -1.12 -0.42 4.28
C ILE A 75 -0.23 -1.55 3.77
N ILE A 76 -0.31 -1.87 2.48
CA ILE A 76 0.47 -2.96 1.89
C ILE A 76 1.38 -2.36 0.83
N GLY A 77 2.64 -2.81 0.80
CA GLY A 77 3.58 -2.38 -0.22
C GLY A 77 4.88 -3.17 -0.21
N LYS A 78 5.98 -2.55 -0.58
CA LYS A 78 7.31 -3.15 -0.44
C LYS A 78 8.32 -2.18 0.17
N GLY A 79 9.30 -2.75 0.87
CA GLY A 79 10.31 -1.99 1.60
C GLY A 79 9.76 -1.41 2.91
N GLY A 80 10.62 -0.72 3.64
CA GLY A 80 10.26 -0.09 4.90
C GLY A 80 9.58 1.26 4.70
N MET A 81 8.92 1.70 5.74
CA MET A 81 8.40 3.05 5.97
C MET A 81 9.08 3.63 7.21
N LYS A 82 8.81 4.89 7.54
CA LYS A 82 9.46 5.62 8.62
C LYS A 82 8.48 6.25 9.61
N GLU A 83 8.92 7.29 10.28
CA GLU A 83 8.31 7.96 11.43
C GLU A 83 6.86 8.42 11.18
N ASN A 84 6.53 8.93 10.00
CA ASN A 84 5.15 9.36 9.71
C ASN A 84 4.20 8.16 9.67
N THR A 85 4.64 7.05 9.08
CA THR A 85 3.86 5.82 9.05
C THR A 85 3.80 5.15 10.42
N GLU A 86 4.91 5.13 11.18
CA GLU A 86 4.95 4.64 12.57
C GLU A 86 3.93 5.39 13.43
N ARG A 87 3.94 6.72 13.36
CA ARG A 87 2.97 7.56 14.07
C ARG A 87 1.53 7.28 13.63
N ALA A 88 1.29 7.18 12.31
CA ALA A 88 -0.03 6.88 11.79
C ALA A 88 -0.55 5.53 12.28
N CYS A 89 0.29 4.48 12.24
CA CYS A 89 -0.04 3.16 12.73
C CYS A 89 -0.42 3.19 14.21
N LYS A 90 0.37 3.87 15.02
CA LYS A 90 0.15 4.00 16.47
C LYS A 90 -1.10 4.82 16.81
N GLU A 91 -1.26 6.00 16.21
CA GLU A 91 -2.33 6.91 16.57
C GLU A 91 -3.70 6.46 16.05
N PHE A 92 -3.73 5.83 14.87
CA PHE A 92 -4.99 5.46 14.21
C PHE A 92 -5.26 3.94 14.20
N GLY A 93 -4.41 3.13 14.84
CA GLY A 93 -4.59 1.68 14.90
C GLY A 93 -4.49 1.02 13.53
N ALA A 94 -3.54 1.46 12.70
CA ALA A 94 -3.23 0.86 11.42
C ALA A 94 -1.98 -0.03 11.49
N ILE A 95 -1.71 -0.80 10.43
CA ILE A 95 -0.49 -1.59 10.27
C ILE A 95 0.10 -1.39 8.89
N HIS A 96 1.42 -1.44 8.77
CA HIS A 96 2.10 -1.53 7.48
C HIS A 96 2.60 -2.95 7.26
N CYS A 97 2.29 -3.50 6.08
CA CYS A 97 2.66 -4.85 5.68
C CYS A 97 3.50 -4.83 4.41
N VAL A 98 4.46 -5.74 4.32
CA VAL A 98 5.25 -5.97 3.12
C VAL A 98 4.71 -7.18 2.38
N PHE A 99 4.42 -7.00 1.09
CA PHE A 99 4.13 -8.09 0.16
C PHE A 99 5.42 -8.48 -0.58
N PRO A 100 5.74 -9.78 -0.72
CA PRO A 100 6.94 -10.23 -1.42
C PRO A 100 6.98 -9.76 -2.87
N ALA A 101 8.08 -9.10 -3.26
CA ALA A 101 8.30 -8.73 -4.66
C ALA A 101 8.49 -9.99 -5.54
N GLY A 102 8.07 -9.91 -6.79
CA GLY A 102 8.15 -11.02 -7.73
C GLY A 102 6.90 -11.89 -7.81
N ASN A 103 5.94 -11.75 -6.89
CA ASN A 103 4.72 -12.54 -6.83
C ASN A 103 3.50 -11.83 -7.47
N ALA A 104 3.72 -10.95 -8.45
CA ALA A 104 2.67 -10.10 -9.01
C ALA A 104 1.53 -10.86 -9.70
N VAL A 105 1.82 -12.02 -10.28
CA VAL A 105 0.80 -12.89 -10.90
C VAL A 105 0.00 -13.61 -9.82
N VAL A 106 0.67 -14.11 -8.77
CA VAL A 106 -0.02 -14.74 -7.63
C VAL A 106 -0.95 -13.75 -6.95
N ALA A 107 -0.48 -12.53 -6.67
CA ALA A 107 -1.34 -11.49 -6.11
C ALA A 107 -2.57 -11.19 -6.98
N ALA A 108 -2.43 -11.26 -8.31
CA ALA A 108 -3.57 -11.06 -9.21
C ALA A 108 -4.60 -12.19 -9.11
N THR A 109 -4.18 -13.43 -8.84
CA THR A 109 -5.12 -14.56 -8.66
C THR A 109 -5.93 -14.47 -7.36
N GLU A 110 -5.47 -13.68 -6.40
CA GLU A 110 -6.16 -13.42 -5.13
C GLU A 110 -7.18 -12.26 -5.23
N VAL A 111 -7.22 -11.57 -6.39
CA VAL A 111 -8.24 -10.57 -6.72
C VAL A 111 -9.43 -11.25 -7.35
N GLU A 112 -10.53 -11.35 -6.61
CA GLU A 112 -11.77 -11.97 -7.11
C GLU A 112 -12.50 -11.08 -8.12
N GLU A 113 -12.50 -9.77 -7.88
CA GLU A 113 -13.24 -8.82 -8.70
C GLU A 113 -12.66 -7.41 -8.57
N ILE A 114 -12.59 -6.69 -9.68
CA ILE A 114 -12.42 -5.23 -9.70
C ILE A 114 -13.81 -4.61 -9.65
N VAL A 115 -14.20 -4.08 -8.48
CA VAL A 115 -15.53 -3.54 -8.22
C VAL A 115 -15.70 -2.16 -8.85
N ARG A 116 -14.65 -1.33 -8.79
CA ARG A 116 -14.66 0.05 -9.33
C ARG A 116 -13.27 0.46 -9.80
N ALA A 117 -13.26 1.40 -10.75
CA ALA A 117 -12.06 2.05 -11.26
C ALA A 117 -12.30 3.57 -11.25
N GLU A 118 -11.68 4.25 -10.30
CA GLU A 118 -11.86 5.68 -10.05
C GLU A 118 -10.60 6.47 -10.44
N TRP A 119 -10.79 7.74 -10.82
CA TRP A 119 -9.71 8.59 -11.31
C TRP A 119 -8.98 8.02 -12.54
N ARG A 120 -9.74 7.47 -13.46
CA ARG A 120 -9.24 6.86 -14.72
C ARG A 120 -8.52 7.86 -15.62
N ASP A 121 -8.79 9.15 -15.44
CA ASP A 121 -8.11 10.27 -16.13
C ASP A 121 -6.60 10.29 -15.88
N LEU A 122 -6.14 9.67 -14.81
CA LEU A 122 -4.72 9.58 -14.46
C LEU A 122 -3.97 8.47 -15.21
N GLY A 123 -4.69 7.66 -15.99
CA GLY A 123 -4.14 6.46 -16.64
C GLY A 123 -4.10 5.24 -15.72
N MET A 124 -3.91 4.06 -16.33
CA MET A 124 -4.00 2.76 -15.64
C MET A 124 -3.16 2.67 -14.34
N PRO A 125 -1.90 3.13 -14.32
CA PRO A 125 -1.09 3.02 -13.10
C PRO A 125 -1.60 3.87 -11.94
N GLU A 126 -2.18 5.02 -12.21
CA GLU A 126 -2.62 6.00 -11.19
C GLU A 126 -4.11 5.89 -10.85
N THR A 127 -4.85 5.08 -11.59
CA THR A 127 -6.25 4.76 -11.31
C THR A 127 -6.37 4.10 -9.94
N LEU A 128 -7.38 4.49 -9.18
CA LEU A 128 -7.71 3.85 -7.91
C LEU A 128 -8.61 2.65 -8.19
N TRP A 129 -8.05 1.45 -8.10
CA TRP A 129 -8.75 0.20 -8.34
C TRP A 129 -9.32 -0.36 -7.04
N ASN A 130 -10.62 -0.33 -6.88
CA ASN A 130 -11.29 -0.95 -5.73
C ASN A 130 -11.56 -2.42 -6.06
N CYS A 131 -10.95 -3.31 -5.29
CA CYS A 131 -10.96 -4.74 -5.54
C CYS A 131 -11.52 -5.52 -4.35
N ARG A 132 -12.25 -6.58 -4.65
CA ARG A 132 -12.55 -7.64 -3.69
C ARG A 132 -11.43 -8.67 -3.78
N VAL A 133 -10.85 -9.00 -2.64
CA VAL A 133 -9.75 -9.98 -2.55
C VAL A 133 -10.12 -11.09 -1.57
N LYS A 134 -9.51 -12.25 -1.77
CA LYS A 134 -9.66 -13.40 -0.88
C LYS A 134 -8.29 -13.92 -0.50
N GLU A 135 -8.06 -14.05 0.81
CA GLU A 135 -6.83 -14.60 1.39
C GLU A 135 -5.54 -13.95 0.85
N PHE A 136 -5.59 -12.63 0.63
CA PHE A 136 -4.49 -11.87 0.02
C PHE A 136 -3.22 -11.93 0.88
N GLY A 137 -2.17 -12.57 0.37
CA GLY A 137 -0.91 -12.73 1.10
C GLY A 137 0.05 -13.78 0.49
N PRO A 138 1.05 -14.23 1.27
CA PRO A 138 1.32 -13.87 2.67
C PRO A 138 1.82 -12.44 2.83
N LEU A 139 1.47 -11.81 3.94
CA LEU A 139 1.91 -10.47 4.31
C LEU A 139 2.82 -10.54 5.54
N ILE A 140 3.89 -9.74 5.53
CA ILE A 140 4.79 -9.57 6.68
C ILE A 140 4.49 -8.22 7.31
N VAL A 141 4.02 -8.20 8.55
CA VAL A 141 3.83 -6.95 9.31
C VAL A 141 5.20 -6.33 9.57
N SER A 142 5.40 -5.13 9.07
CA SER A 142 6.66 -4.39 9.23
C SER A 142 6.53 -3.21 10.19
N ILE A 143 5.32 -2.64 10.35
CA ILE A 143 5.00 -1.67 11.40
C ILE A 143 3.68 -2.09 12.02
N ASP A 144 3.65 -2.26 13.33
CA ASP A 144 2.47 -2.67 14.08
C ASP A 144 1.69 -1.45 14.66
N THR A 145 0.62 -1.74 15.38
CA THR A 145 -0.24 -0.73 16.01
C THR A 145 0.41 -0.02 17.21
N GLU A 146 1.54 -0.49 17.69
CA GLU A 146 2.33 0.19 18.72
C GLU A 146 3.39 1.12 18.11
N GLY A 147 3.55 1.09 16.77
CA GLY A 147 4.55 1.83 16.03
C GLY A 147 5.93 1.16 15.99
N ASN A 148 6.03 -0.11 16.42
CA ASN A 148 7.27 -0.86 16.29
C ASN A 148 7.59 -1.10 14.82
N ASN A 149 8.82 -0.82 14.40
CA ASN A 149 9.27 -0.91 13.01
C ASN A 149 10.34 -1.98 12.86
N LEU A 150 9.95 -3.12 12.31
CA LEU A 150 10.84 -4.28 12.10
C LEU A 150 12.11 -3.93 11.30
N PHE A 151 12.00 -3.06 10.29
CA PHE A 151 13.15 -2.70 9.47
C PHE A 151 14.14 -1.83 10.21
N GLU A 152 13.69 -0.83 10.96
CA GLU A 152 14.56 0.04 11.73
C GLU A 152 15.21 -0.71 12.90
N GLU A 153 14.47 -1.57 13.59
CA GLU A 153 15.03 -2.44 14.64
C GLU A 153 16.14 -3.36 14.09
N ARG A 154 15.90 -4.02 12.97
CA ARG A 154 16.86 -4.92 12.34
C ARG A 154 18.09 -4.18 11.79
N LYS A 155 17.89 -2.97 11.28
CA LYS A 155 18.98 -2.12 10.80
C LYS A 155 19.97 -1.78 11.93
N VAL A 156 19.49 -1.45 13.12
CA VAL A 156 20.34 -1.21 14.28
C VAL A 156 21.18 -2.44 14.61
N ILE A 157 20.54 -3.62 14.65
CA ILE A 157 21.22 -4.88 14.97
C ILE A 157 22.29 -5.23 13.91
N TYR A 158 21.97 -5.07 12.63
CA TYR A 158 22.91 -5.43 11.56
C TYR A 158 24.05 -4.42 11.43
N ASN A 159 23.82 -3.14 11.65
CA ASN A 159 24.89 -2.15 11.68
C ASN A 159 25.88 -2.45 12.81
N LYS A 160 25.39 -2.75 14.02
CA LYS A 160 26.26 -3.15 15.14
C LYS A 160 27.13 -4.37 14.79
N ARG A 161 26.54 -5.42 14.21
CA ARG A 161 27.28 -6.62 13.78
C ARG A 161 28.33 -6.32 12.71
N LYS A 162 28.00 -5.41 11.79
CA LYS A 162 28.94 -4.96 10.76
C LYS A 162 30.15 -4.28 11.39
N ASP A 163 29.92 -3.34 12.31
CA ASP A 163 30.99 -2.60 12.96
C ASP A 163 31.92 -3.55 13.76
N GLU A 164 31.35 -4.52 14.47
CA GLU A 164 32.10 -5.56 15.20
C GLU A 164 32.94 -6.48 14.30
N GLN A 165 32.65 -6.57 12.99
CA GLN A 165 33.43 -7.40 12.04
C GLN A 165 34.62 -6.64 11.42
N TYR A 166 34.66 -5.33 11.53
CA TYR A 166 35.72 -4.50 10.94
C TYR A 166 36.66 -3.89 12.00
N GLU A 167 36.44 -4.20 13.30
CA GLU A 167 37.40 -4.01 14.39
C GLU A 167 38.30 -5.24 14.58
#